data_9f1baecd83902c2a5bb23b23a9abd28e
#
_entry.id   9f1baecd83902c2a5bb23b23a9abd28e
#
_cell.length_a   1.000
_cell.length_b   1.000
_cell.length_c   1.000
_cell.angle_alpha   90.00
_cell.angle_beta   90.00
_cell.angle_gamma   90.00
#
_symmetry.space_group_name_H-M   'P 1'
#
loop_
_entity.id
_entity.type
_entity.pdbx_description
1 polymer ?
#
loop_
_entity_poly.entity_id
_entity_poly.type
_entity_poly.pdbx_seq_one_letter_code
_entity_poly.pdbx_strand_id
1 'polypeptide(L)'
;MFDGNPIQLKSWWQEFARDSEGLPFAPYKTRIIAKPAIITKAANQIILEDQHLFWKGSGAAFKPILQKDGTVRKFTVTSKGQNSSDLVYARVTGAGADLFELGKPVISKGMIVALPLKKSSYWNTEPVVYAEGDKYPFSGVVINKFPSGQIIEQAPYLSGMLHGTLKRWNEYGIPMCSEDYLKGKKQGTHIYWFDQANDPDDYRPTKTKNGEIIPTLWIKIREEAKEKFKENFGTHKANEWIIFKYRSLGGDFPVRLLEHWKDNLRHGLFEGFDRFGNKTFKDEYKMGLRIKHRIFDKTKG
;
A
#
# COMPACT_ATOMS: atom_id res chain seq x y z
N MET A 1 -24.90 -1.58 6.98
CA MET A 1 -24.26 -1.01 8.17
C MET A 1 -23.77 -2.17 9.01
N PHE A 2 -22.46 -2.34 9.18
CA PHE A 2 -21.94 -3.31 10.15
C PHE A 2 -22.14 -2.69 11.52
N ASP A 3 -22.94 -3.32 12.35
CA ASP A 3 -23.32 -2.84 13.68
C ASP A 3 -22.21 -2.93 14.75
N GLY A 4 -20.98 -3.14 14.32
CA GLY A 4 -19.81 -3.15 15.20
C GLY A 4 -19.66 -4.40 16.07
N ASN A 5 -20.43 -5.46 15.79
CA ASN A 5 -20.31 -6.70 16.54
C ASN A 5 -18.97 -7.39 16.26
N PRO A 6 -18.05 -7.48 17.24
CA PRO A 6 -16.73 -8.07 17.05
C PRO A 6 -16.76 -9.55 16.65
N ILE A 7 -17.84 -10.25 16.93
CA ILE A 7 -18.01 -11.68 16.61
C ILE A 7 -18.27 -11.87 15.12
N GLN A 8 -19.06 -11.02 14.49
CA GLN A 8 -19.31 -11.07 13.04
C GLN A 8 -18.06 -10.69 12.25
N LEU A 9 -17.32 -9.69 12.72
CA LEU A 9 -16.05 -9.29 12.13
C LEU A 9 -15.02 -10.43 12.20
N LYS A 10 -14.99 -11.16 13.32
CA LYS A 10 -14.07 -12.28 13.52
C LYS A 10 -14.39 -13.50 12.64
N SER A 11 -15.68 -13.82 12.43
CA SER A 11 -16.10 -14.92 11.57
C SER A 11 -15.83 -14.63 10.09
N TRP A 12 -16.11 -13.41 9.64
CA TRP A 12 -15.82 -12.97 8.28
C TRP A 12 -14.32 -12.99 7.99
N TRP A 13 -13.50 -12.51 8.94
CA TRP A 13 -12.05 -12.54 8.84
C TRP A 13 -11.48 -13.96 8.78
N GLN A 14 -12.03 -14.88 9.57
CA GLN A 14 -11.62 -16.29 9.53
C GLN A 14 -12.02 -16.97 8.23
N GLU A 15 -13.15 -16.62 7.66
CA GLU A 15 -13.61 -17.10 6.36
C GLU A 15 -12.69 -16.59 5.24
N PHE A 16 -12.36 -15.31 5.26
CA PHE A 16 -11.45 -14.68 4.30
C PHE A 16 -10.00 -15.21 4.42
N ALA A 17 -9.50 -15.45 5.62
CA ALA A 17 -8.17 -16.00 5.85
C ALA A 17 -8.05 -17.47 5.39
N ARG A 18 -9.13 -18.22 5.41
CA ARG A 18 -9.17 -19.62 4.89
C ARG A 18 -9.12 -19.67 3.38
N ASP A 19 -9.74 -18.72 2.70
CA ASP A 19 -9.88 -18.74 1.25
C ASP A 19 -8.67 -18.14 0.53
N SER A 20 -7.81 -17.39 1.22
CA SER A 20 -6.59 -16.79 0.70
C SER A 20 -5.34 -17.61 1.06
N GLU A 21 -5.32 -18.91 0.70
CA GLU A 21 -4.13 -19.78 0.74
C GLU A 21 -3.44 -19.97 2.10
N GLY A 22 -4.20 -19.89 3.21
CA GLY A 22 -3.65 -20.20 4.53
C GLY A 22 -2.51 -19.28 5.01
N LEU A 23 -2.30 -18.15 4.36
CA LEU A 23 -1.37 -17.15 4.85
C LEU A 23 -1.96 -16.59 6.15
N PRO A 24 -1.30 -16.82 7.30
CA PRO A 24 -1.73 -16.20 8.53
C PRO A 24 -1.64 -14.70 8.30
N PHE A 25 -2.78 -14.05 8.18
CA PHE A 25 -2.78 -12.63 8.42
C PHE A 25 -2.07 -12.40 9.74
N ALA A 26 -1.02 -11.60 9.68
CA ALA A 26 -0.21 -11.31 10.85
C ALA A 26 -1.12 -11.07 12.07
N PRO A 27 -0.75 -11.51 13.27
CA PRO A 27 -1.59 -11.57 14.47
C PRO A 27 -1.88 -10.17 15.04
N TYR A 28 -2.17 -9.23 14.18
CA TYR A 28 -2.63 -7.91 14.60
C TYR A 28 -4.09 -8.04 15.01
N LYS A 29 -4.46 -7.44 16.13
CA LYS A 29 -5.84 -7.16 16.48
C LYS A 29 -6.39 -6.16 15.45
N THR A 30 -6.67 -6.64 14.25
CA THR A 30 -7.09 -5.83 13.13
C THR A 30 -8.55 -5.50 13.31
N ARG A 31 -8.87 -4.25 13.47
CA ARG A 31 -10.22 -3.76 13.43
C ARG A 31 -10.55 -3.51 11.96
N ILE A 32 -11.47 -4.29 11.39
CA ILE A 32 -12.00 -4.03 10.06
C ILE A 32 -12.97 -2.87 10.19
N ILE A 33 -12.68 -1.78 9.51
CA ILE A 33 -13.55 -0.61 9.48
C ILE A 33 -14.14 -0.55 8.06
N ALA A 34 -15.42 -0.88 7.93
CA ALA A 34 -16.17 -0.64 6.69
C ALA A 34 -16.47 0.86 6.59
N LYS A 35 -15.77 1.56 5.70
CA LYS A 35 -15.86 3.02 5.51
C LYS A 35 -15.61 3.88 6.76
N PRO A 36 -14.44 3.89 7.34
CA PRO A 36 -14.11 5.07 8.12
C PRO A 36 -13.85 6.20 7.13
N ALA A 37 -14.33 7.38 7.43
CA ALA A 37 -13.71 8.56 6.89
C ALA A 37 -12.28 8.59 7.45
N ILE A 38 -11.31 8.23 6.60
CA ILE A 38 -9.91 8.18 6.99
C ILE A 38 -9.30 9.53 6.70
N ILE A 39 -8.80 10.18 7.73
CA ILE A 39 -8.09 11.44 7.63
C ILE A 39 -6.61 11.15 7.46
N THR A 40 -6.04 11.56 6.33
CA THR A 40 -4.61 11.52 6.11
C THR A 40 -3.97 12.79 6.67
N LYS A 41 -3.05 12.65 7.61
CA LYS A 41 -2.26 13.76 8.14
C LYS A 41 -0.94 13.88 7.38
N ALA A 42 -0.43 15.10 7.27
CA ALA A 42 0.83 15.37 6.61
C ALA A 42 2.00 14.60 7.25
N ALA A 43 3.01 14.31 6.46
CA ALA A 43 4.29 13.79 6.93
C ALA A 43 4.91 14.70 8.01
N ASN A 44 5.79 14.13 8.83
CA ASN A 44 6.45 14.87 9.89
C ASN A 44 7.34 15.99 9.32
N GLN A 45 7.21 17.16 9.90
CA GLN A 45 8.01 18.34 9.56
C GLN A 45 8.44 19.04 10.83
N ILE A 46 9.57 19.75 10.77
CA ILE A 46 9.99 20.68 11.82
C ILE A 46 9.52 22.07 11.43
N ILE A 47 8.76 22.69 12.31
CA ILE A 47 8.36 24.09 12.20
C ILE A 47 9.11 24.88 13.25
N LEU A 48 9.68 26.01 12.83
CA LEU A 48 10.27 27.01 13.69
C LEU A 48 9.30 28.16 13.87
N GLU A 49 9.12 28.58 15.09
CA GLU A 49 8.32 29.76 15.43
C GLU A 49 9.19 30.71 16.25
N ASP A 50 9.50 31.87 15.69
CA ASP A 50 10.25 32.92 16.36
C ASP A 50 9.25 33.96 16.91
N GLN A 51 9.22 34.10 18.22
CA GLN A 51 8.27 35.00 18.91
C GLN A 51 8.76 36.44 19.00
N HIS A 52 9.89 36.78 18.38
CA HIS A 52 10.37 38.15 18.38
C HIS A 52 9.35 39.10 17.70
N LEU A 53 9.16 40.27 18.26
CA LEU A 53 8.10 41.21 17.82
C LEU A 53 8.43 41.87 16.48
N PHE A 54 9.69 42.20 16.24
CA PHE A 54 10.10 43.05 15.10
C PHE A 54 10.73 42.30 13.94
N TRP A 55 11.36 41.15 14.17
CA TRP A 55 11.92 40.32 13.11
C TRP A 55 11.79 38.85 13.44
N LYS A 56 11.81 38.04 12.44
CA LYS A 56 11.73 36.59 12.55
C LYS A 56 12.82 35.95 11.75
N GLY A 57 13.47 34.92 12.32
CA GLY A 57 14.44 34.13 11.62
C GLY A 57 13.83 33.38 10.45
N SER A 58 14.63 33.10 9.43
CA SER A 58 14.20 32.38 8.24
C SER A 58 15.32 31.50 7.67
N GLY A 59 14.93 30.53 6.84
CA GLY A 59 15.86 29.72 6.04
C GLY A 59 16.60 28.60 6.79
N ALA A 60 16.32 28.38 8.08
CA ALA A 60 16.86 27.22 8.78
C ALA A 60 16.12 25.93 8.35
N ALA A 61 16.89 24.86 8.13
CA ALA A 61 16.37 23.57 7.73
C ALA A 61 17.07 22.44 8.48
N PHE A 62 16.33 21.35 8.67
CA PHE A 62 16.78 20.20 9.46
C PHE A 62 16.51 18.91 8.71
N LYS A 63 17.37 17.91 8.93
CA LYS A 63 17.19 16.55 8.44
C LYS A 63 17.24 15.58 9.63
N PRO A 64 16.26 14.68 9.79
CA PRO A 64 16.32 13.64 10.78
C PRO A 64 17.40 12.61 10.41
N ILE A 65 18.15 12.16 11.38
CA ILE A 65 19.02 10.99 11.29
C ILE A 65 18.29 9.86 12.01
N LEU A 66 17.92 8.84 11.25
CA LEU A 66 17.11 7.74 11.76
C LEU A 66 17.98 6.60 12.31
N GLN A 67 17.45 5.89 13.30
CA GLN A 67 17.92 4.60 13.78
C GLN A 67 17.44 3.49 12.84
N LYS A 68 17.92 2.26 13.04
CA LYS A 68 17.50 1.09 12.23
C LYS A 68 15.99 0.78 12.35
N ASP A 69 15.40 1.11 13.47
CA ASP A 69 13.96 0.92 13.73
C ASP A 69 13.06 2.02 13.17
N GLY A 70 13.65 3.07 12.56
CA GLY A 70 12.93 4.21 11.97
C GLY A 70 12.66 5.34 12.96
N THR A 71 13.12 5.26 14.21
CA THR A 71 13.04 6.36 15.17
C THR A 71 14.14 7.40 14.92
N VAL A 72 13.89 8.65 15.29
CA VAL A 72 14.87 9.72 15.12
C VAL A 72 15.97 9.60 16.18
N ARG A 73 17.22 9.49 15.75
CA ARG A 73 18.37 9.55 16.65
C ARG A 73 18.72 11.00 17.03
N LYS A 74 18.72 11.89 16.02
CA LYS A 74 19.02 13.31 16.18
C LYS A 74 18.57 14.07 14.94
N PHE A 75 18.49 15.40 15.04
CA PHE A 75 18.35 16.28 13.90
C PHE A 75 19.69 16.90 13.53
N THR A 76 19.99 16.93 12.23
CA THR A 76 21.15 17.64 11.69
C THR A 76 20.66 18.94 11.04
N VAL A 77 21.32 20.03 11.33
CA VAL A 77 21.08 21.32 10.69
C VAL A 77 21.65 21.28 9.28
N THR A 78 20.79 21.33 8.27
CA THR A 78 21.17 21.33 6.84
C THR A 78 21.29 22.75 6.29
N SER A 79 20.56 23.69 6.87
CA SER A 79 20.72 25.12 6.67
C SER A 79 20.57 25.82 8.03
N LYS A 80 21.49 26.74 8.31
CA LYS A 80 21.49 27.45 9.61
C LYS A 80 20.46 28.58 9.67
N GLY A 81 19.98 29.03 8.52
CA GLY A 81 19.14 30.22 8.44
C GLY A 81 19.85 31.50 8.87
N GLN A 82 19.08 32.55 9.08
CA GLN A 82 19.55 33.85 9.50
C GLN A 82 18.52 34.58 10.36
N ASN A 83 18.97 35.59 11.09
CA ASN A 83 18.12 36.50 11.89
C ASN A 83 17.22 35.76 12.91
N SER A 84 17.59 34.56 13.36
CA SER A 84 16.85 33.88 14.44
C SER A 84 17.13 34.57 15.78
N SER A 85 16.07 34.84 16.52
CA SER A 85 16.18 35.39 17.89
C SER A 85 16.34 34.23 18.90
N ASP A 86 16.69 34.59 20.13
CA ASP A 86 16.69 33.65 21.25
C ASP A 86 15.29 33.25 21.74
N LEU A 87 14.24 33.86 21.15
CA LEU A 87 12.83 33.52 21.39
C LEU A 87 12.29 32.48 20.38
N VAL A 88 13.15 31.92 19.52
CA VAL A 88 12.75 30.85 18.60
C VAL A 88 12.55 29.54 19.33
N TYR A 89 11.50 28.85 19.01
CA TYR A 89 11.27 27.46 19.41
C TYR A 89 10.97 26.59 18.19
N ALA A 90 11.16 25.29 18.35
CA ALA A 90 10.91 24.32 17.32
C ALA A 90 9.88 23.30 17.79
N ARG A 91 9.02 22.89 16.90
CA ARG A 91 8.10 21.77 17.13
C ARG A 91 8.03 20.86 15.92
N VAL A 92 7.76 19.59 16.17
CA VAL A 92 7.40 18.64 15.12
C VAL A 92 5.93 18.81 14.81
N THR A 93 5.55 18.77 13.54
CA THR A 93 4.18 18.70 13.08
C THR A 93 3.97 17.47 12.22
N GLY A 94 2.73 17.09 11.96
CA GLY A 94 2.38 15.90 11.22
C GLY A 94 1.98 14.75 12.12
N ALA A 95 2.06 13.56 11.61
CA ALA A 95 1.59 12.36 12.31
C ALA A 95 2.49 11.96 13.47
N GLY A 96 1.91 11.80 14.66
CA GLY A 96 2.66 11.45 15.87
C GLY A 96 3.61 12.56 16.36
N ALA A 97 3.35 13.81 15.97
CA ALA A 97 4.14 14.97 16.38
C ALA A 97 4.18 15.16 17.89
N ASP A 98 3.11 14.82 18.57
CA ASP A 98 2.95 14.85 20.04
C ASP A 98 3.86 13.84 20.78
N LEU A 99 4.41 12.90 20.07
CA LEU A 99 5.35 11.92 20.62
C LEU A 99 6.80 12.42 20.65
N PHE A 100 7.08 13.54 19.96
CA PHE A 100 8.40 14.18 19.99
C PHE A 100 8.46 15.26 21.07
N GLU A 101 9.61 15.39 21.72
CA GLU A 101 9.94 16.55 22.53
C GLU A 101 11.28 17.12 22.05
N LEU A 102 11.24 18.35 21.58
CA LEU A 102 12.44 19.08 21.15
C LEU A 102 12.92 20.00 22.28
N GLY A 103 14.23 20.15 22.36
CA GLY A 103 14.82 21.21 23.16
C GLY A 103 14.80 22.55 22.43
N LYS A 104 15.12 23.62 23.15
CA LYS A 104 15.28 24.96 22.56
C LYS A 104 16.39 24.91 21.49
N PRO A 105 16.16 25.46 20.27
CA PRO A 105 17.23 25.62 19.28
C PRO A 105 18.43 26.36 19.84
N VAL A 106 19.62 25.92 19.52
CA VAL A 106 20.85 26.60 19.90
C VAL A 106 21.21 27.61 18.81
N ILE A 107 21.34 28.88 19.21
CA ILE A 107 21.58 30.00 18.29
C ILE A 107 22.98 30.54 18.50
N SER A 108 23.66 30.86 17.42
CA SER A 108 24.92 31.55 17.39
C SER A 108 24.92 32.59 16.27
N LYS A 109 25.13 33.83 16.62
CA LYS A 109 25.13 34.99 15.67
C LYS A 109 23.88 35.02 14.77
N GLY A 110 22.69 34.82 15.36
CA GLY A 110 21.41 34.80 14.64
C GLY A 110 21.18 33.58 13.75
N MET A 111 22.03 32.53 13.83
CA MET A 111 21.92 31.30 13.07
C MET A 111 21.63 30.12 14.01
N ILE A 112 20.81 29.18 13.58
CA ILE A 112 20.55 27.96 14.34
C ILE A 112 21.68 26.97 14.05
N VAL A 113 22.39 26.57 15.09
CA VAL A 113 23.56 25.67 14.99
C VAL A 113 23.26 24.26 15.50
N ALA A 114 22.24 24.07 16.33
CA ALA A 114 21.79 22.78 16.78
C ALA A 114 20.30 22.78 17.13
N LEU A 115 19.66 21.61 17.01
CA LEU A 115 18.30 21.34 17.46
C LEU A 115 18.33 20.11 18.37
N PRO A 116 18.29 20.30 19.70
CA PRO A 116 18.28 19.19 20.65
C PRO A 116 17.00 18.36 20.56
N LEU A 117 17.12 17.04 20.66
CA LEU A 117 16.02 16.11 20.75
C LEU A 117 15.98 15.53 22.17
N LYS A 118 14.89 15.78 22.89
CA LYS A 118 14.68 15.26 24.27
C LYS A 118 13.94 13.94 24.27
N LYS A 119 12.87 13.83 23.47
CA LYS A 119 12.12 12.60 23.30
C LYS A 119 11.95 12.31 21.81
N SER A 120 12.25 11.06 21.43
CA SER A 120 12.22 10.58 20.06
C SER A 120 10.98 9.76 19.77
N SER A 121 10.59 9.75 18.48
CA SER A 121 9.56 8.88 17.93
C SER A 121 9.89 8.50 16.50
N TYR A 122 9.00 7.77 15.84
CA TYR A 122 9.12 7.45 14.43
C TYR A 122 9.00 8.72 13.58
N TRP A 123 9.87 8.84 12.58
CA TRP A 123 9.77 9.91 11.60
C TRP A 123 9.02 9.41 10.38
N ASN A 124 7.83 9.91 10.18
CA ASN A 124 7.01 9.54 9.04
C ASN A 124 7.32 10.49 7.87
N THR A 125 7.86 9.94 6.80
CA THR A 125 8.09 10.66 5.53
C THR A 125 6.86 10.67 4.65
N GLU A 126 5.92 9.77 4.91
CA GLU A 126 4.65 9.63 4.21
C GLU A 126 3.49 10.05 5.13
N PRO A 127 2.35 10.45 4.55
CA PRO A 127 1.15 10.73 5.32
C PRO A 127 0.74 9.53 6.17
N VAL A 128 0.26 9.79 7.38
CA VAL A 128 -0.23 8.75 8.31
C VAL A 128 -1.74 8.81 8.37
N VAL A 129 -2.38 7.66 8.29
CA VAL A 129 -3.83 7.51 8.22
C VAL A 129 -4.43 7.40 9.63
N TYR A 130 -5.51 8.13 9.85
CA TYR A 130 -6.31 8.11 11.08
C TYR A 130 -7.76 7.81 10.73
N ALA A 131 -8.45 7.05 11.54
CA ALA A 131 -9.90 7.03 11.47
C ALA A 131 -10.46 8.37 11.98
N GLU A 132 -11.60 8.80 11.44
CA GLU A 132 -12.25 10.04 11.86
C GLU A 132 -12.57 10.01 13.36
N GLY A 133 -12.16 11.07 14.06
CA GLY A 133 -12.34 11.17 15.51
C GLY A 133 -11.30 10.44 16.35
N ASP A 134 -10.44 9.63 15.75
CA ASP A 134 -9.44 8.90 16.51
C ASP A 134 -8.22 9.78 16.83
N LYS A 135 -7.76 9.68 18.08
CA LYS A 135 -6.56 10.38 18.55
C LYS A 135 -5.28 9.69 18.08
N TYR A 136 -5.32 8.37 17.88
CA TYR A 136 -4.16 7.55 17.52
C TYR A 136 -4.19 7.15 16.06
N PRO A 137 -3.01 6.94 15.44
CA PRO A 137 -2.93 6.43 14.08
C PRO A 137 -3.67 5.11 13.92
N PHE A 138 -4.34 4.96 12.78
CA PHE A 138 -5.16 3.80 12.50
C PHE A 138 -4.33 2.50 12.42
N SER A 139 -4.83 1.44 13.05
CA SER A 139 -4.33 0.08 12.86
C SER A 139 -5.50 -0.84 12.53
N GLY A 140 -5.45 -1.46 11.36
CA GLY A 140 -6.53 -2.29 10.86
C GLY A 140 -6.47 -2.46 9.35
N VAL A 141 -7.54 -2.96 8.76
CA VAL A 141 -7.66 -3.11 7.31
C VAL A 141 -8.71 -2.16 6.78
N VAL A 142 -8.33 -1.36 5.80
CA VAL A 142 -9.27 -0.53 5.03
C VAL A 142 -9.78 -1.33 3.85
N ILE A 143 -11.09 -1.37 3.68
CA ILE A 143 -11.74 -2.06 2.57
C ILE A 143 -12.56 -1.06 1.79
N ASN A 144 -12.23 -0.88 0.52
CA ASN A 144 -13.01 -0.13 -0.45
C ASN A 144 -13.82 -1.09 -1.31
N LYS A 145 -15.06 -0.72 -1.65
CA LYS A 145 -15.96 -1.57 -2.43
C LYS A 145 -16.59 -0.81 -3.59
N PHE A 146 -16.86 -1.55 -4.67
CA PHE A 146 -17.75 -1.12 -5.74
C PHE A 146 -19.21 -1.05 -5.23
N PRO A 147 -20.11 -0.35 -5.94
CA PRO A 147 -21.54 -0.35 -5.59
C PRO A 147 -22.17 -1.73 -5.54
N SER A 148 -21.68 -2.70 -6.33
CA SER A 148 -22.08 -4.10 -6.31
C SER A 148 -21.72 -4.85 -5.03
N GLY A 149 -20.89 -4.26 -4.15
CA GLY A 149 -20.34 -4.91 -2.97
C GLY A 149 -19.01 -5.65 -3.22
N GLN A 150 -18.55 -5.73 -4.48
CA GLN A 150 -17.22 -6.28 -4.79
C GLN A 150 -16.11 -5.43 -4.15
N ILE A 151 -15.13 -6.05 -3.54
CA ILE A 151 -13.97 -5.34 -2.98
C ILE A 151 -13.10 -4.80 -4.13
N ILE A 152 -12.81 -3.50 -4.07
CA ILE A 152 -11.83 -2.81 -4.94
C ILE A 152 -10.43 -2.97 -4.36
N GLU A 153 -10.30 -2.70 -3.07
CA GLU A 153 -9.02 -2.62 -2.38
C GLU A 153 -9.15 -3.13 -0.96
N GLN A 154 -8.13 -3.85 -0.54
CA GLN A 154 -7.88 -4.23 0.84
C GLN A 154 -6.47 -3.76 1.21
N ALA A 155 -6.40 -2.80 2.11
CA ALA A 155 -5.16 -2.15 2.52
C ALA A 155 -4.94 -2.29 4.03
N PRO A 156 -3.98 -3.12 4.48
CA PRO A 156 -3.67 -3.26 5.90
C PRO A 156 -2.77 -2.10 6.36
N TYR A 157 -3.08 -1.57 7.54
CA TYR A 157 -2.35 -0.50 8.20
C TYR A 157 -1.93 -0.89 9.60
N LEU A 158 -0.73 -0.47 9.99
CA LEU A 158 -0.23 -0.52 11.35
C LEU A 158 0.30 0.86 11.73
N SER A 159 -0.24 1.43 12.81
CA SER A 159 0.11 2.79 13.25
C SER A 159 0.02 3.82 12.12
N GLY A 160 -1.06 3.75 11.32
CA GLY A 160 -1.36 4.66 10.22
C GLY A 160 -0.51 4.48 8.96
N MET A 161 0.35 3.49 8.89
CA MET A 161 1.19 3.19 7.74
C MET A 161 0.81 1.85 7.13
N LEU A 162 0.87 1.74 5.79
CA LEU A 162 0.70 0.45 5.11
C LEU A 162 1.66 -0.59 5.70
N HIS A 163 1.13 -1.75 6.09
CA HIS A 163 1.89 -2.81 6.70
C HIS A 163 1.24 -4.17 6.42
N GLY A 164 1.90 -5.02 5.66
CA GLY A 164 1.35 -6.24 5.12
C GLY A 164 1.06 -6.11 3.62
N THR A 165 0.20 -6.96 3.10
CA THR A 165 -0.08 -7.04 1.67
C THR A 165 -1.32 -6.23 1.29
N LEU A 166 -1.14 -5.17 0.52
CA LEU A 166 -2.22 -4.46 -0.16
C LEU A 166 -2.65 -5.25 -1.38
N LYS A 167 -3.95 -5.45 -1.55
CA LYS A 167 -4.54 -6.15 -2.70
C LYS A 167 -5.60 -5.30 -3.37
N ARG A 168 -5.66 -5.36 -4.70
CA ARG A 168 -6.70 -4.70 -5.50
C ARG A 168 -7.31 -5.66 -6.51
N TRP A 169 -8.59 -5.46 -6.77
CA TRP A 169 -9.38 -6.24 -7.72
C TRP A 169 -10.21 -5.31 -8.58
N ASN A 170 -10.55 -5.76 -9.77
CA ASN A 170 -11.54 -5.09 -10.60
C ASN A 170 -12.99 -5.43 -10.14
N GLU A 171 -13.98 -4.90 -10.84
CA GLU A 171 -15.40 -5.11 -10.52
C GLU A 171 -15.87 -6.58 -10.66
N TYR A 172 -15.12 -7.40 -11.39
CA TYR A 172 -15.38 -8.83 -11.55
C TYR A 172 -14.62 -9.68 -10.52
N GLY A 173 -13.92 -9.06 -9.59
CA GLY A 173 -13.12 -9.74 -8.58
C GLY A 173 -11.78 -10.28 -9.09
N ILE A 174 -11.40 -9.96 -10.33
CA ILE A 174 -10.12 -10.39 -10.90
C ILE A 174 -9.00 -9.58 -10.22
N PRO A 175 -7.92 -10.22 -9.76
CA PRO A 175 -6.83 -9.53 -9.10
C PRO A 175 -6.13 -8.56 -10.04
N MET A 176 -5.85 -7.35 -9.56
CA MET A 176 -5.14 -6.29 -10.27
C MET A 176 -3.71 -6.11 -9.76
N CYS A 177 -3.53 -6.10 -8.46
CA CYS A 177 -2.21 -6.07 -7.84
C CYS A 177 -2.20 -6.71 -6.45
N SER A 178 -1.00 -7.14 -6.07
CA SER A 178 -0.64 -7.55 -4.71
C SER A 178 0.71 -6.93 -4.39
N GLU A 179 0.76 -6.08 -3.38
CA GLU A 179 1.93 -5.27 -3.04
C GLU A 179 2.25 -5.40 -1.55
N ASP A 180 3.46 -5.79 -1.22
CA ASP A 180 3.90 -5.94 0.16
C ASP A 180 4.51 -4.64 0.70
N TYR A 181 4.11 -4.29 1.92
CA TYR A 181 4.56 -3.10 2.61
C TYR A 181 5.03 -3.41 4.04
N LEU A 182 6.07 -2.72 4.46
CA LEU A 182 6.56 -2.72 5.83
C LEU A 182 6.71 -1.27 6.30
N LYS A 183 5.87 -0.84 7.26
CA LYS A 183 5.89 0.53 7.82
C LYS A 183 5.85 1.61 6.72
N GLY A 184 4.91 1.49 5.78
CA GLY A 184 4.71 2.42 4.67
C GLY A 184 5.69 2.27 3.50
N LYS A 185 6.68 1.41 3.60
CA LYS A 185 7.69 1.20 2.55
C LYS A 185 7.39 -0.06 1.75
N LYS A 186 7.56 0.02 0.44
CA LYS A 186 7.52 -1.15 -0.44
C LYS A 186 8.57 -2.16 -0.02
N GLN A 187 8.15 -3.41 0.15
CA GLN A 187 8.98 -4.51 0.62
C GLN A 187 8.54 -5.80 -0.08
N GLY A 188 9.46 -6.78 -0.24
CA GLY A 188 9.10 -8.08 -0.76
C GLY A 188 8.68 -8.08 -2.24
N THR A 189 7.75 -8.94 -2.59
CA THR A 189 7.31 -9.18 -3.96
C THR A 189 6.04 -8.42 -4.27
N HIS A 190 6.04 -7.68 -5.38
CA HIS A 190 4.87 -7.00 -5.92
C HIS A 190 4.46 -7.68 -7.21
N ILE A 191 3.18 -8.02 -7.33
CA ILE A 191 2.61 -8.70 -8.49
C ILE A 191 1.53 -7.82 -9.09
N TYR A 192 1.58 -7.63 -10.39
CA TYR A 192 0.56 -6.91 -11.15
C TYR A 192 0.05 -7.83 -12.25
N TRP A 193 -1.26 -7.97 -12.34
CA TRP A 193 -1.93 -8.72 -13.38
C TRP A 193 -2.38 -7.79 -14.51
N PHE A 194 -2.70 -8.38 -15.65
CA PHE A 194 -3.36 -7.64 -16.70
C PHE A 194 -4.78 -7.27 -16.26
N ASP A 195 -5.19 -6.04 -16.56
CA ASP A 195 -6.57 -5.64 -16.39
C ASP A 195 -7.43 -6.34 -17.43
N GLN A 196 -8.38 -7.12 -16.97
CA GLN A 196 -9.26 -7.93 -17.79
C GLN A 196 -10.69 -7.61 -17.41
N ALA A 197 -11.26 -6.69 -18.19
CA ALA A 197 -12.60 -6.21 -17.91
C ALA A 197 -13.68 -7.29 -18.11
N ASN A 198 -13.47 -8.30 -18.95
CA ASN A 198 -14.53 -9.22 -19.37
C ASN A 198 -14.18 -10.70 -19.21
N ASP A 199 -13.20 -11.19 -19.95
CA ASP A 199 -12.88 -12.61 -20.03
C ASP A 199 -11.37 -12.85 -19.90
N PRO A 200 -10.91 -13.53 -18.83
CA PRO A 200 -9.50 -13.88 -18.66
C PRO A 200 -8.95 -14.78 -19.79
N ASP A 201 -9.83 -15.48 -20.49
CA ASP A 201 -9.46 -16.41 -21.57
C ASP A 201 -9.59 -15.77 -22.97
N ASP A 202 -9.97 -14.49 -23.08
CA ASP A 202 -10.25 -13.80 -24.34
C ASP A 202 -9.07 -13.83 -25.35
N TYR A 203 -7.84 -13.87 -24.88
CA TYR A 203 -6.65 -14.01 -25.73
C TYR A 203 -6.22 -15.45 -26.00
N ARG A 204 -6.95 -16.44 -25.47
CA ARG A 204 -6.79 -17.86 -25.76
C ARG A 204 -8.08 -18.48 -26.31
N PRO A 205 -8.73 -17.86 -27.32
CA PRO A 205 -10.03 -18.35 -27.78
C PRO A 205 -9.88 -19.74 -28.36
N THR A 206 -10.69 -20.66 -27.88
CA THR A 206 -10.83 -21.98 -28.50
C THR A 206 -11.86 -21.88 -29.62
N LYS A 207 -11.43 -22.13 -30.86
CA LYS A 207 -12.33 -22.17 -32.00
C LYS A 207 -12.59 -23.61 -32.42
N THR A 208 -13.82 -23.92 -32.79
CA THR A 208 -14.17 -25.19 -33.45
C THR A 208 -13.55 -25.26 -34.84
N LYS A 209 -13.53 -26.45 -35.43
CA LYS A 209 -13.12 -26.65 -36.84
C LYS A 209 -13.97 -25.82 -37.81
N ASN A 210 -15.20 -25.45 -37.44
CA ASN A 210 -16.13 -24.65 -38.24
C ASN A 210 -16.00 -23.14 -37.95
N GLY A 211 -15.04 -22.70 -37.14
CA GLY A 211 -14.83 -21.30 -36.81
C GLY A 211 -15.76 -20.75 -35.70
N GLU A 212 -16.63 -21.56 -35.13
CA GLU A 212 -17.46 -21.16 -34.01
C GLU A 212 -16.60 -20.92 -32.76
N ILE A 213 -16.90 -19.85 -32.04
CA ILE A 213 -16.24 -19.54 -30.76
C ILE A 213 -16.87 -20.40 -29.67
N ILE A 214 -16.06 -21.30 -29.08
CA ILE A 214 -16.49 -22.05 -27.90
C ILE A 214 -16.42 -21.09 -26.70
N PRO A 215 -17.49 -20.98 -25.88
CA PRO A 215 -17.44 -20.20 -24.67
C PRO A 215 -16.28 -20.65 -23.78
N THR A 216 -15.45 -19.71 -23.38
CA THR A 216 -14.28 -19.97 -22.53
C THR A 216 -14.71 -20.51 -21.17
N LEU A 217 -13.77 -21.09 -20.45
CA LEU A 217 -14.02 -21.60 -19.10
C LEU A 217 -14.59 -20.49 -18.18
N TRP A 218 -14.07 -19.28 -18.29
CA TRP A 218 -14.54 -18.12 -17.54
C TRP A 218 -16.00 -17.80 -17.80
N ILE A 219 -16.43 -17.73 -19.06
CA ILE A 219 -17.83 -17.47 -19.44
C ILE A 219 -18.74 -18.54 -18.90
N LYS A 220 -18.40 -19.83 -19.06
CA LYS A 220 -19.19 -20.94 -18.56
C LYS A 220 -19.44 -20.87 -17.05
N ILE A 221 -18.38 -20.56 -16.28
CA ILE A 221 -18.47 -20.44 -14.83
C ILE A 221 -19.33 -19.22 -14.43
N ARG A 222 -19.24 -18.12 -15.18
CA ARG A 222 -20.05 -16.93 -14.91
C ARG A 222 -21.54 -17.18 -15.16
N GLU A 223 -21.89 -17.89 -16.22
CA GLU A 223 -23.29 -18.27 -16.47
C GLU A 223 -23.83 -19.19 -15.34
N GLU A 224 -23.07 -20.16 -14.90
CA GLU A 224 -23.42 -20.99 -13.75
C GLU A 224 -23.56 -20.16 -12.46
N ALA A 225 -22.72 -19.16 -12.27
CA ALA A 225 -22.83 -18.24 -11.12
C ALA A 225 -24.08 -17.37 -11.18
N LYS A 226 -24.51 -16.92 -12.35
CA LYS A 226 -25.77 -16.17 -12.50
C LYS A 226 -26.95 -16.99 -11.99
N GLU A 227 -27.05 -18.25 -12.37
CA GLU A 227 -28.10 -19.16 -11.88
C GLU A 227 -27.99 -19.41 -10.38
N LYS A 228 -26.78 -19.61 -9.87
CA LYS A 228 -26.52 -19.91 -8.46
C LYS A 228 -26.79 -18.73 -7.52
N PHE A 229 -26.35 -17.53 -7.89
CA PHE A 229 -26.40 -16.36 -7.02
C PHE A 229 -27.56 -15.41 -7.32
N LYS A 230 -28.17 -15.52 -8.50
CA LYS A 230 -29.33 -14.71 -8.92
C LYS A 230 -29.10 -13.22 -8.64
N GLU A 231 -29.90 -12.62 -7.76
CA GLU A 231 -29.83 -11.20 -7.40
C GLU A 231 -28.51 -10.79 -6.75
N ASN A 232 -27.78 -11.74 -6.17
CA ASN A 232 -26.45 -11.50 -5.59
C ASN A 232 -25.30 -11.70 -6.58
N PHE A 233 -25.60 -11.91 -7.87
CA PHE A 233 -24.57 -11.97 -8.90
C PHE A 233 -23.82 -10.63 -9.01
N GLY A 234 -22.49 -10.67 -9.13
CA GLY A 234 -21.63 -9.49 -9.15
C GLY A 234 -21.18 -9.00 -7.77
N THR A 235 -21.74 -9.53 -6.69
CA THR A 235 -21.23 -9.26 -5.34
C THR A 235 -19.87 -9.90 -5.12
N HIS A 236 -19.16 -9.43 -4.10
CA HIS A 236 -17.84 -10.00 -3.74
C HIS A 236 -17.91 -11.53 -3.55
N LYS A 237 -18.89 -12.02 -2.82
CA LYS A 237 -19.10 -13.46 -2.57
C LYS A 237 -19.31 -14.28 -3.86
N ALA A 238 -20.10 -13.75 -4.79
CA ALA A 238 -20.32 -14.42 -6.08
C ALA A 238 -19.04 -14.44 -6.93
N ASN A 239 -18.30 -13.34 -6.95
CA ASN A 239 -17.05 -13.24 -7.69
C ASN A 239 -15.94 -14.09 -7.09
N GLU A 240 -15.82 -14.20 -5.76
CA GLU A 240 -14.89 -15.14 -5.10
C GLU A 240 -15.16 -16.58 -5.50
N TRP A 241 -16.45 -16.98 -5.52
CA TRP A 241 -16.83 -18.32 -5.98
C TRP A 241 -16.45 -18.56 -7.44
N ILE A 242 -16.68 -17.57 -8.33
CA ILE A 242 -16.28 -17.65 -9.75
C ILE A 242 -14.77 -17.85 -9.86
N ILE A 243 -14.00 -17.04 -9.17
CA ILE A 243 -12.52 -17.09 -9.19
C ILE A 243 -12.01 -18.42 -8.63
N PHE A 244 -12.54 -18.86 -7.50
CA PHE A 244 -12.18 -20.15 -6.91
C PHE A 244 -12.45 -21.30 -7.89
N LYS A 245 -13.65 -21.34 -8.47
CA LYS A 245 -14.02 -22.38 -9.44
C LYS A 245 -13.17 -22.31 -10.71
N TYR A 246 -12.91 -21.10 -11.21
CA TYR A 246 -12.05 -20.90 -12.38
C TYR A 246 -10.65 -21.47 -12.16
N ARG A 247 -10.01 -21.14 -11.03
CA ARG A 247 -8.69 -21.68 -10.68
C ARG A 247 -8.69 -23.19 -10.43
N SER A 248 -9.72 -23.71 -9.78
CA SER A 248 -9.82 -25.17 -9.51
C SER A 248 -9.95 -26.00 -10.78
N LEU A 249 -10.38 -25.40 -11.87
CA LEU A 249 -10.49 -26.01 -13.20
C LEU A 249 -9.31 -25.68 -14.11
N GLY A 250 -8.21 -25.14 -13.56
CA GLY A 250 -6.97 -24.84 -14.28
C GLY A 250 -6.93 -23.47 -14.95
N GLY A 251 -7.93 -22.61 -14.68
CA GLY A 251 -7.89 -21.20 -15.12
C GLY A 251 -6.87 -20.40 -14.32
N ASP A 252 -6.21 -19.45 -14.98
CA ASP A 252 -5.23 -18.55 -14.36
C ASP A 252 -5.36 -17.11 -14.88
N PHE A 253 -4.89 -16.17 -14.05
CA PHE A 253 -4.83 -14.75 -14.41
C PHE A 253 -3.39 -14.41 -14.79
N PRO A 254 -3.15 -13.93 -16.03
CA PRO A 254 -1.79 -13.69 -16.47
C PRO A 254 -1.16 -12.52 -15.74
N VAL A 255 0.02 -12.76 -15.22
CA VAL A 255 0.86 -11.74 -14.60
C VAL A 255 1.44 -10.85 -15.70
N ARG A 256 1.33 -9.53 -15.51
CA ARG A 256 1.94 -8.51 -16.37
C ARG A 256 3.34 -8.13 -15.90
N LEU A 257 3.50 -7.99 -14.58
CA LEU A 257 4.74 -7.50 -14.00
C LEU A 257 4.96 -8.12 -12.62
N LEU A 258 6.19 -8.53 -12.37
CA LEU A 258 6.66 -9.02 -11.09
C LEU A 258 7.85 -8.16 -10.67
N GLU A 259 7.79 -7.60 -9.47
CA GLU A 259 8.78 -6.69 -8.93
C GLU A 259 9.25 -7.14 -7.54
N HIS A 260 10.51 -6.88 -7.21
CA HIS A 260 11.03 -7.09 -5.86
C HIS A 260 11.57 -5.79 -5.29
N TRP A 261 11.14 -5.49 -4.07
CA TRP A 261 11.43 -4.23 -3.40
C TRP A 261 12.07 -4.45 -2.03
N LYS A 262 12.91 -3.51 -1.62
CA LYS A 262 13.49 -3.44 -0.29
C LYS A 262 13.58 -1.97 0.13
N ASP A 263 12.86 -1.60 1.21
CA ASP A 263 12.87 -0.24 1.76
C ASP A 263 12.59 0.87 0.72
N ASN A 264 11.54 0.71 -0.12
CA ASN A 264 11.19 1.58 -1.26
C ASN A 264 12.22 1.60 -2.40
N LEU A 265 13.25 0.78 -2.36
CA LEU A 265 14.23 0.67 -3.44
C LEU A 265 13.99 -0.60 -4.23
N ARG A 266 14.09 -0.52 -5.55
CA ARG A 266 14.11 -1.72 -6.41
C ARG A 266 15.27 -2.62 -6.00
N HIS A 267 14.99 -3.91 -5.75
CA HIS A 267 16.01 -4.85 -5.26
C HIS A 267 15.66 -6.26 -5.66
N GLY A 268 16.49 -6.92 -6.45
CA GLY A 268 16.22 -8.24 -7.00
C GLY A 268 15.67 -8.18 -8.42
N LEU A 269 14.86 -9.16 -8.78
CA LEU A 269 14.35 -9.33 -10.14
C LEU A 269 13.11 -8.49 -10.40
N PHE A 270 13.07 -7.92 -11.61
CA PHE A 270 11.92 -7.26 -12.21
C PHE A 270 11.64 -7.94 -13.54
N GLU A 271 10.48 -8.56 -13.68
CA GLU A 271 10.14 -9.36 -14.84
C GLU A 271 8.81 -8.90 -15.42
N GLY A 272 8.81 -8.55 -16.71
CA GLY A 272 7.60 -8.24 -17.46
C GLY A 272 7.19 -9.41 -18.33
N PHE A 273 5.88 -9.55 -18.53
CA PHE A 273 5.28 -10.62 -19.31
C PHE A 273 4.26 -10.06 -20.28
N ASP A 274 4.03 -10.75 -21.37
CA ASP A 274 2.88 -10.51 -22.24
C ASP A 274 1.64 -11.27 -21.74
N ARG A 275 0.49 -11.08 -22.42
CA ARG A 275 -0.77 -11.71 -22.01
C ARG A 275 -0.77 -13.25 -22.14
N PHE A 276 0.20 -13.82 -22.85
CA PHE A 276 0.36 -15.25 -23.03
C PHE A 276 1.33 -15.87 -22.01
N GLY A 277 1.90 -15.04 -21.13
CA GLY A 277 2.85 -15.44 -20.11
C GLY A 277 4.31 -15.51 -20.59
N ASN A 278 4.61 -15.07 -21.82
CA ASN A 278 5.97 -14.99 -22.29
C ASN A 278 6.68 -13.79 -21.68
N LYS A 279 7.94 -13.98 -21.26
CA LYS A 279 8.74 -12.87 -20.74
C LYS A 279 9.04 -11.86 -21.84
N THR A 280 8.81 -10.57 -21.52
CA THR A 280 9.15 -9.43 -22.39
C THR A 280 10.44 -8.76 -21.98
N PHE A 281 10.69 -8.69 -20.69
CA PHE A 281 11.97 -8.21 -20.16
C PHE A 281 12.30 -8.86 -18.80
N LYS A 282 13.59 -8.79 -18.45
CA LYS A 282 14.10 -9.17 -17.13
C LYS A 282 15.20 -8.21 -16.73
N ASP A 283 14.98 -7.50 -15.64
CA ASP A 283 15.93 -6.61 -15.02
C ASP A 283 16.37 -7.15 -13.67
N GLU A 284 17.59 -6.84 -13.28
CA GLU A 284 18.07 -7.11 -11.93
C GLU A 284 18.52 -5.80 -11.29
N TYR A 285 18.05 -5.55 -10.07
CA TYR A 285 18.33 -4.34 -9.31
C TYR A 285 19.04 -4.66 -8.00
N LYS A 286 19.95 -3.77 -7.58
CA LYS A 286 20.57 -3.80 -6.26
C LYS A 286 20.43 -2.42 -5.63
N MET A 287 19.60 -2.31 -4.60
CA MET A 287 19.37 -1.06 -3.85
C MET A 287 19.09 0.15 -4.76
N GLY A 288 18.14 -0.01 -5.69
CA GLY A 288 17.69 1.03 -6.63
C GLY A 288 18.48 1.12 -7.93
N LEU A 289 19.67 0.54 -7.99
CA LEU A 289 20.51 0.57 -9.19
C LEU A 289 20.23 -0.67 -10.06
N ARG A 290 19.94 -0.46 -11.36
CA ARG A 290 19.80 -1.55 -12.32
C ARG A 290 21.18 -2.09 -12.70
N ILE A 291 21.44 -3.37 -12.40
CA ILE A 291 22.74 -4.01 -12.64
C ILE A 291 22.73 -4.93 -13.86
N LYS A 292 21.55 -5.41 -14.27
CA LYS A 292 21.37 -6.19 -15.50
C LYS A 292 20.08 -5.80 -16.19
N HIS A 293 20.05 -5.94 -17.51
CA HIS A 293 18.89 -5.72 -18.35
C HIS A 293 18.88 -6.74 -19.49
N ARG A 294 17.71 -7.38 -19.72
CA ARG A 294 17.49 -8.28 -20.85
C ARG A 294 16.09 -8.08 -21.40
N ILE A 295 15.99 -7.87 -22.69
CA ILE A 295 14.75 -7.86 -23.46
C ILE A 295 14.63 -9.22 -24.16
N PHE A 296 13.41 -9.75 -24.19
CA PHE A 296 13.08 -10.97 -24.92
C PHE A 296 12.30 -10.59 -26.17
N ASP A 297 12.90 -10.83 -27.34
CA ASP A 297 12.32 -10.50 -28.63
C ASP A 297 11.23 -11.51 -29.01
N LYS A 298 10.07 -11.01 -29.47
CA LYS A 298 8.94 -11.87 -29.90
C LYS A 298 9.19 -12.58 -31.23
N THR A 299 10.31 -12.30 -31.92
CA THR A 299 10.56 -12.75 -33.29
C THR A 299 11.28 -14.07 -33.41
N LYS A 300 11.54 -14.78 -32.30
CA LYS A 300 12.24 -16.07 -32.31
C LYS A 300 11.46 -17.12 -31.51
N GLY A 301 10.26 -17.43 -31.93
CA GLY A 301 9.45 -18.52 -31.41
C GLY A 301 8.56 -19.10 -32.53
#